data_57a2197cdc5d99e589b71c8f6d1df938
#
_entry.id   57a2197cdc5d99e589b71c8f6d1df938
#
_cell.length_a   1.000
_cell.length_b   1.000
_cell.length_c   1.000
_cell.angle_alpha   90.00
_cell.angle_beta   90.00
_cell.angle_gamma   90.00
#
_symmetry.space_group_name_H-M   'P 1'
#
loop_
_entity.id
_entity.type
_entity.pdbx_description
1 polymer ?
#
loop_
_entity_poly.entity_id
_entity_poly.type
_entity_poly.pdbx_seq_one_letter_code
_entity_poly.pdbx_strand_id
1 'polypeptide(L)'
;MQKNIRFFFIVLLSTLIIACGAKDAASDKSEADKKNAKPTLVTVTQVKNQAVETSEETIGTLEGLTNPTLSAEVAARVVKIHVNTGEAVKQGQLIATLDASDFGMQRNEAQAEVARIEALLSNQVKTVERNQALVNKKFISQNAVDNEVAQQSVLKEQLVGAKARVGSINHSSSKTKIYAPASGNVEKKLVDDGEFVKVGDPIIMIVSKQHLRAHLPFPEYIAAKLKPGLEVRLTSPTSETIVKSTIHDLKPMIVEGSRTVDVIADILGSPDWQPGASVTGTVVLGEQAAAMMVPEQSVVLRPAGEVVYVVRNNKAYQAVVKTGSHQNGLVELVSGVNENDTIVVDGAGFLTDDTAIKIADASAGANIDKAGNQHNKKSAP
;
A
#
# COMPACT_ATOMS: atom_id res chain seq x y z
N MET A 1 -47.00 -39.34 21.27
CA MET A 1 -47.82 -39.28 22.47
C MET A 1 -48.30 -37.87 22.57
N GLN A 2 -49.54 -37.68 22.20
CA GLN A 2 -50.70 -37.40 23.04
C GLN A 2 -50.62 -36.01 23.64
N LYS A 3 -51.59 -35.16 23.61
CA LYS A 3 -53.00 -35.15 23.22
C LYS A 3 -53.57 -33.83 23.76
N ASN A 4 -54.35 -33.16 22.93
CA ASN A 4 -55.67 -32.60 23.28
C ASN A 4 -55.79 -31.63 24.46
N ILE A 5 -56.51 -30.54 24.32
CA ILE A 5 -57.99 -30.39 24.50
C ILE A 5 -58.24 -28.88 24.45
N ARG A 6 -58.95 -28.29 23.50
CA ARG A 6 -60.41 -28.13 23.47
C ARG A 6 -61.01 -27.43 24.70
N PHE A 7 -61.63 -26.31 24.50
CA PHE A 7 -63.06 -26.07 24.62
C PHE A 7 -63.37 -24.66 25.13
N PHE A 8 -64.10 -23.90 24.36
CA PHE A 8 -65.48 -23.41 24.60
C PHE A 8 -65.57 -22.20 25.57
N PHE A 9 -66.14 -21.11 25.15
CA PHE A 9 -67.50 -20.66 25.41
C PHE A 9 -67.81 -19.38 24.69
N ILE A 10 -68.78 -19.41 23.90
CA ILE A 10 -69.81 -18.62 23.32
C ILE A 10 -70.70 -17.98 24.42
N VAL A 11 -71.26 -16.87 24.13
CA VAL A 11 -72.62 -16.33 24.48
C VAL A 11 -72.46 -14.81 24.70
N LEU A 12 -72.91 -13.99 23.79
CA LEU A 12 -74.29 -13.55 23.41
C LEU A 12 -74.82 -12.42 24.29
N LEU A 13 -75.27 -11.39 23.66
CA LEU A 13 -76.49 -10.58 23.87
C LEU A 13 -76.22 -9.09 23.71
N SER A 14 -76.47 -8.49 22.55
CA SER A 14 -77.69 -7.80 22.11
C SER A 14 -78.28 -6.76 23.05
N THR A 15 -78.42 -5.55 22.60
CA THR A 15 -79.60 -4.70 22.39
C THR A 15 -79.12 -3.26 22.11
N LEU A 16 -79.43 -2.71 20.97
CA LEU A 16 -80.56 -1.84 20.56
C LEU A 16 -80.60 -0.50 21.33
N ILE A 17 -80.54 0.64 20.71
CA ILE A 17 -81.65 1.41 20.13
C ILE A 17 -81.13 2.83 19.82
N ILE A 18 -81.34 3.29 18.55
CA ILE A 18 -82.07 4.50 18.08
C ILE A 18 -81.47 5.86 18.49
N ALA A 19 -81.32 6.86 17.66
CA ALA A 19 -81.87 7.33 16.39
C ALA A 19 -81.46 8.74 16.13
N CYS A 20 -81.67 9.17 14.91
CA CYS A 20 -81.76 10.54 14.41
C CYS A 20 -80.46 11.32 14.26
N GLY A 21 -79.91 11.54 13.12
CA GLY A 21 -80.56 12.33 12.05
C GLY A 21 -80.01 13.73 12.10
N ALA A 22 -79.02 13.99 11.24
CA ALA A 22 -78.80 15.30 10.72
C ALA A 22 -77.92 15.18 9.47
N LYS A 23 -78.46 15.49 8.42
CA LYS A 23 -78.12 15.83 7.06
C LYS A 23 -76.73 16.46 6.83
N ASP A 24 -76.15 15.97 5.79
CA ASP A 24 -75.37 16.67 4.74
C ASP A 24 -74.73 18.03 5.07
N ALA A 25 -73.42 17.99 5.32
CA ALA A 25 -72.47 19.06 4.96
C ALA A 25 -71.03 18.62 5.19
N ALA A 26 -70.49 17.76 4.35
CA ALA A 26 -69.04 17.48 4.33
C ALA A 26 -68.63 17.05 2.92
N SER A 27 -68.70 17.97 2.00
CA SER A 27 -68.11 17.84 0.68
C SER A 27 -67.83 19.22 0.13
N ASP A 28 -66.96 19.98 0.80
CA ASP A 28 -66.33 21.17 0.17
C ASP A 28 -65.24 21.81 1.01
N LYS A 29 -64.32 21.02 1.60
CA LYS A 29 -63.14 21.57 2.28
C LYS A 29 -61.81 21.04 1.78
N SER A 30 -61.77 20.27 0.71
CA SER A 30 -60.51 19.67 0.22
C SER A 30 -59.89 20.46 -0.97
N GLU A 31 -60.56 21.42 -1.57
CA GLU A 31 -59.98 22.22 -2.68
C GLU A 31 -59.61 23.68 -2.30
N ALA A 32 -60.06 24.18 -1.15
CA ALA A 32 -59.78 25.56 -0.73
C ALA A 32 -58.44 25.72 -0.01
N ASP A 33 -57.87 24.66 0.60
CA ASP A 33 -56.58 24.73 1.30
C ASP A 33 -55.35 24.65 0.38
N LYS A 34 -55.50 24.22 -0.85
CA LYS A 34 -54.42 24.21 -1.86
C LYS A 34 -54.10 25.58 -2.47
N LYS A 35 -54.92 26.59 -2.27
CA LYS A 35 -54.76 27.93 -2.89
C LYS A 35 -54.03 28.97 -2.05
N ASN A 36 -53.68 28.69 -0.80
CA ASN A 36 -53.05 29.66 0.10
C ASN A 36 -51.75 29.17 0.77
N ALA A 37 -51.12 28.12 0.25
CA ALA A 37 -49.77 27.74 0.71
C ALA A 37 -48.80 28.84 0.31
N LYS A 38 -48.16 29.48 1.30
CA LYS A 38 -47.05 30.40 1.03
C LYS A 38 -45.97 29.66 0.24
N PRO A 39 -45.46 30.28 -0.84
CA PRO A 39 -44.43 29.63 -1.65
C PRO A 39 -43.17 29.31 -0.77
N THR A 40 -42.72 28.10 -0.83
CA THR A 40 -41.50 27.67 -0.12
C THR A 40 -40.28 28.32 -0.74
N LEU A 41 -39.43 28.94 0.06
CA LEU A 41 -38.18 29.53 -0.41
C LEU A 41 -37.17 28.40 -0.66
N VAL A 42 -36.58 28.37 -1.85
CA VAL A 42 -35.64 27.33 -2.27
C VAL A 42 -34.48 27.93 -3.06
N THR A 43 -33.31 27.28 -2.99
CA THR A 43 -32.23 27.52 -3.93
C THR A 43 -32.27 26.51 -5.07
N VAL A 44 -31.81 26.90 -6.23
CA VAL A 44 -31.88 26.07 -7.43
C VAL A 44 -30.52 26.03 -8.12
N THR A 45 -30.25 24.92 -8.81
CA THR A 45 -29.12 24.77 -9.72
C THR A 45 -29.57 24.16 -11.05
N GLN A 46 -28.77 24.33 -12.08
CA GLN A 46 -28.96 23.64 -13.35
C GLN A 46 -28.19 22.33 -13.38
N VAL A 47 -28.80 21.28 -13.87
CA VAL A 47 -28.14 20.02 -14.17
C VAL A 47 -27.14 20.24 -15.30
N LYS A 48 -25.87 20.03 -15.01
CA LYS A 48 -24.79 20.19 -15.99
C LYS A 48 -24.04 18.87 -16.16
N ASN A 49 -23.66 18.59 -17.38
CA ASN A 49 -22.74 17.51 -17.67
C ASN A 49 -21.33 17.92 -17.22
N GLN A 50 -20.71 17.08 -16.42
CA GLN A 50 -19.32 17.22 -15.99
C GLN A 50 -18.58 15.92 -16.27
N ALA A 51 -17.29 16.04 -16.55
CA ALA A 51 -16.43 14.87 -16.57
C ALA A 51 -16.26 14.34 -15.14
N VAL A 52 -16.58 13.08 -14.94
CA VAL A 52 -16.46 12.41 -13.64
C VAL A 52 -15.46 11.27 -13.76
N GLU A 53 -14.48 11.28 -12.88
CA GLU A 53 -13.54 10.15 -12.77
C GLU A 53 -14.26 8.96 -12.14
N THR A 54 -14.20 7.81 -12.83
CA THR A 54 -14.55 6.53 -12.21
C THR A 54 -13.33 6.04 -11.46
N SER A 55 -13.39 6.02 -10.15
CA SER A 55 -12.31 5.55 -9.30
C SER A 55 -12.81 4.52 -8.31
N GLU A 56 -11.91 3.68 -7.86
CA GLU A 56 -12.16 2.70 -6.81
C GLU A 56 -11.12 2.88 -5.70
N GLU A 57 -11.56 2.77 -4.46
CA GLU A 57 -10.73 2.99 -3.28
C GLU A 57 -10.59 1.71 -2.46
N THR A 58 -9.39 1.47 -1.95
CA THR A 58 -9.11 0.36 -1.03
C THR A 58 -8.08 0.75 -0.01
N ILE A 59 -8.10 0.03 1.12
CA ILE A 59 -7.07 0.15 2.15
C ILE A 59 -6.10 -1.00 2.00
N GLY A 60 -4.83 -0.66 1.90
CA GLY A 60 -3.73 -1.59 1.78
C GLY A 60 -2.64 -1.37 2.82
N THR A 61 -1.48 -1.93 2.57
CA THR A 61 -0.31 -1.85 3.45
C THR A 61 0.93 -1.42 2.68
N LEU A 62 1.82 -0.73 3.38
CA LEU A 62 3.13 -0.34 2.88
C LEU A 62 4.16 -1.40 3.22
N GLU A 63 4.96 -1.78 2.25
CA GLU A 63 6.11 -2.66 2.43
C GLU A 63 7.38 -1.95 1.94
N GLY A 64 8.51 -2.18 2.63
CA GLY A 64 9.81 -1.76 2.10
C GLY A 64 10.19 -2.63 0.92
N LEU A 65 10.60 -2.03 -0.20
CA LEU A 65 11.00 -2.76 -1.40
C LEU A 65 12.18 -3.71 -1.13
N THR A 66 13.04 -3.36 -0.18
CA THR A 66 14.23 -4.14 0.17
C THR A 66 14.30 -4.28 1.68
N ASN A 67 14.02 -5.48 2.17
CA ASN A 67 14.08 -5.81 3.60
C ASN A 67 15.06 -6.98 3.80
N PRO A 68 16.39 -6.76 3.62
CA PRO A 68 17.35 -7.83 3.71
C PRO A 68 17.49 -8.32 5.16
N THR A 69 17.40 -9.63 5.32
CA THR A 69 17.85 -10.32 6.52
C THR A 69 19.31 -10.71 6.32
N LEU A 70 20.21 -10.15 7.12
CA LEU A 70 21.62 -10.50 7.09
C LEU A 70 21.82 -11.78 7.88
N SER A 71 22.42 -12.77 7.24
CA SER A 71 22.74 -14.06 7.85
C SER A 71 24.24 -14.28 7.91
N ALA A 72 24.66 -15.14 8.85
CA ALA A 72 26.06 -15.55 8.97
C ALA A 72 26.48 -16.35 7.73
N GLU A 73 27.57 -15.97 7.08
CA GLU A 73 28.17 -16.71 5.97
C GLU A 73 29.23 -17.71 6.42
N VAL A 74 29.68 -17.60 7.65
CA VAL A 74 30.64 -18.52 8.31
C VAL A 74 30.17 -18.83 9.72
N ALA A 75 30.47 -20.03 10.20
CA ALA A 75 30.18 -20.42 11.57
C ALA A 75 31.26 -19.83 12.49
N ALA A 76 30.84 -18.99 13.44
CA ALA A 76 31.74 -18.36 14.41
C ALA A 76 30.94 -17.76 15.60
N ARG A 77 31.65 -17.34 16.65
CA ARG A 77 31.04 -16.58 17.75
C ARG A 77 30.90 -15.11 17.36
N VAL A 78 29.76 -14.49 17.71
CA VAL A 78 29.57 -13.05 17.60
C VAL A 78 30.47 -12.35 18.63
N VAL A 79 31.40 -11.55 18.15
CA VAL A 79 32.24 -10.72 19.02
C VAL A 79 31.50 -9.48 19.44
N LYS A 80 30.90 -8.80 18.46
CA LYS A 80 30.17 -7.55 18.70
C LYS A 80 29.21 -7.25 17.59
N ILE A 81 28.03 -6.75 17.95
CA ILE A 81 27.08 -6.10 17.06
C ILE A 81 27.22 -4.59 17.25
N HIS A 82 27.49 -3.87 16.15
CA HIS A 82 27.87 -2.46 16.18
C HIS A 82 26.66 -1.50 16.05
N VAL A 83 25.46 -2.04 15.92
CA VAL A 83 24.23 -1.28 15.69
C VAL A 83 23.10 -1.73 16.61
N ASN A 84 22.14 -0.83 16.87
CA ASN A 84 20.99 -1.09 17.71
C ASN A 84 19.69 -1.12 16.89
N THR A 85 18.65 -1.75 17.45
CA THR A 85 17.31 -1.71 16.89
C THR A 85 16.82 -0.26 16.76
N GLY A 86 16.26 0.09 15.60
CA GLY A 86 15.82 1.45 15.26
C GLY A 86 16.91 2.33 14.64
N GLU A 87 18.19 1.95 14.73
CA GLU A 87 19.30 2.75 14.22
C GLU A 87 19.33 2.76 12.69
N ALA A 88 19.64 3.93 12.12
CA ALA A 88 19.83 4.08 10.69
C ALA A 88 21.21 3.60 10.25
N VAL A 89 21.27 2.76 9.22
CA VAL A 89 22.49 2.21 8.65
C VAL A 89 22.63 2.58 7.19
N LYS A 90 23.87 2.74 6.74
CA LYS A 90 24.21 3.01 5.33
C LYS A 90 24.73 1.74 4.66
N GLN A 91 24.51 1.64 3.36
CA GLN A 91 25.14 0.59 2.56
C GLN A 91 26.65 0.55 2.78
N GLY A 92 27.19 -0.66 3.02
CA GLY A 92 28.61 -0.88 3.33
C GLY A 92 29.02 -0.59 4.77
N GLN A 93 28.11 -0.17 5.66
CA GLN A 93 28.39 0.02 7.07
C GLN A 93 28.62 -1.35 7.76
N LEU A 94 29.63 -1.43 8.65
CA LEU A 94 29.89 -2.62 9.45
C LEU A 94 28.77 -2.79 10.49
N ILE A 95 28.12 -3.94 10.45
CA ILE A 95 26.96 -4.29 11.29
C ILE A 95 27.37 -5.20 12.44
N ALA A 96 28.12 -6.26 12.14
CA ALA A 96 28.56 -7.22 13.15
C ALA A 96 29.98 -7.72 12.84
N THR A 97 30.69 -8.12 13.90
CA THR A 97 32.01 -8.75 13.83
C THR A 97 31.91 -10.11 14.49
N LEU A 98 32.26 -11.14 13.73
CA LEU A 98 32.43 -12.51 14.23
C LEU A 98 33.88 -12.79 14.57
N ASP A 99 34.14 -13.80 15.40
CA ASP A 99 35.49 -14.22 15.77
C ASP A 99 36.23 -14.82 14.56
N ALA A 100 37.36 -14.23 14.23
CA ALA A 100 38.20 -14.65 13.11
C ALA A 100 39.45 -15.44 13.60
N SER A 101 39.57 -15.77 14.89
CA SER A 101 40.78 -16.37 15.48
C SER A 101 41.16 -17.69 14.80
N ASP A 102 40.17 -18.57 14.57
CA ASP A 102 40.39 -19.87 13.93
C ASP A 102 40.88 -19.70 12.48
N PHE A 103 40.29 -18.74 11.75
CA PHE A 103 40.78 -18.42 10.40
C PHE A 103 42.17 -17.83 10.39
N GLY A 104 42.52 -17.08 11.43
CA GLY A 104 43.87 -16.57 11.62
C GLY A 104 44.91 -17.71 11.81
N MET A 105 44.61 -18.70 12.64
CA MET A 105 45.44 -19.88 12.82
C MET A 105 45.58 -20.70 11.55
N GLN A 106 44.47 -21.01 10.87
CA GLN A 106 44.48 -21.74 9.60
C GLN A 106 45.27 -20.99 8.51
N ARG A 107 45.18 -19.69 8.46
CA ARG A 107 45.94 -18.87 7.50
C ARG A 107 47.45 -18.98 7.77
N ASN A 108 47.85 -18.88 9.04
CA ASN A 108 49.26 -18.99 9.41
C ASN A 108 49.81 -20.38 9.03
N GLU A 109 49.09 -21.47 9.28
CA GLU A 109 49.42 -22.82 8.84
C GLU A 109 49.58 -22.91 7.31
N ALA A 110 48.61 -22.40 6.56
CA ALA A 110 48.65 -22.40 5.10
C ALA A 110 49.81 -21.54 4.55
N GLN A 111 50.14 -20.43 5.21
CA GLN A 111 51.29 -19.59 4.84
C GLN A 111 52.59 -20.31 5.09
N ALA A 112 52.73 -21.07 6.18
CA ALA A 112 53.91 -21.88 6.44
C ALA A 112 54.13 -22.96 5.37
N GLU A 113 53.01 -23.55 4.87
CA GLU A 113 53.08 -24.52 3.76
C GLU A 113 53.52 -23.87 2.44
N VAL A 114 53.01 -22.64 2.13
CA VAL A 114 53.52 -21.86 1.01
C VAL A 114 55.00 -21.62 1.10
N ALA A 115 55.51 -21.17 2.27
CA ALA A 115 56.92 -20.90 2.50
C ALA A 115 57.79 -22.18 2.34
N ARG A 116 57.28 -23.34 2.80
CA ARG A 116 57.96 -24.64 2.62
C ARG A 116 58.11 -24.98 1.14
N ILE A 117 57.04 -24.88 0.36
CA ILE A 117 57.07 -25.22 -1.08
C ILE A 117 57.89 -24.19 -1.85
N GLU A 118 57.86 -22.90 -1.51
CA GLU A 118 58.72 -21.86 -2.12
C GLU A 118 60.21 -22.18 -1.91
N ALA A 119 60.59 -22.62 -0.72
CA ALA A 119 61.99 -23.05 -0.42
C ALA A 119 62.39 -24.25 -1.27
N LEU A 120 61.49 -25.28 -1.39
CA LEU A 120 61.75 -26.45 -2.23
C LEU A 120 61.87 -26.07 -3.71
N LEU A 121 60.98 -25.24 -4.20
CA LEU A 121 61.00 -24.77 -5.60
C LEU A 121 62.30 -23.97 -5.87
N SER A 122 62.68 -23.07 -4.95
CA SER A 122 63.92 -22.30 -5.07
C SER A 122 65.15 -23.22 -5.16
N ASN A 123 65.20 -24.28 -4.34
CA ASN A 123 66.30 -25.29 -4.42
C ASN A 123 66.26 -26.06 -5.74
N GLN A 124 65.06 -26.47 -6.15
CA GLN A 124 64.87 -27.22 -7.46
C GLN A 124 65.29 -26.37 -8.66
N VAL A 125 64.96 -25.06 -8.68
CA VAL A 125 65.40 -24.14 -9.75
C VAL A 125 66.94 -24.12 -9.83
N LYS A 126 67.64 -24.00 -8.72
CA LYS A 126 69.11 -24.04 -8.67
C LYS A 126 69.67 -25.40 -9.16
N THR A 127 68.99 -26.49 -8.86
CA THR A 127 69.38 -27.85 -9.33
C THR A 127 69.19 -27.97 -10.84
N VAL A 128 68.07 -27.48 -11.39
CA VAL A 128 67.86 -27.45 -12.85
C VAL A 128 68.91 -26.62 -13.55
N GLU A 129 69.19 -25.40 -13.06
CA GLU A 129 70.23 -24.52 -13.60
C GLU A 129 71.61 -25.19 -13.64
N ARG A 130 72.01 -25.84 -12.51
CA ARG A 130 73.27 -26.56 -12.41
C ARG A 130 73.33 -27.72 -13.37
N ASN A 131 72.27 -28.54 -13.44
CA ASN A 131 72.21 -29.71 -14.31
C ASN A 131 72.20 -29.29 -15.81
N GLN A 132 71.55 -28.18 -16.13
CA GLN A 132 71.56 -27.63 -17.49
C GLN A 132 73.00 -27.22 -17.91
N ALA A 133 73.80 -26.63 -17.02
CA ALA A 133 75.18 -26.29 -17.25
C ALA A 133 76.08 -27.55 -17.46
N LEU A 134 75.78 -28.65 -16.76
CA LEU A 134 76.46 -29.94 -16.87
C LEU A 134 76.13 -30.67 -18.19
N VAL A 135 74.87 -30.63 -18.65
CA VAL A 135 74.44 -31.16 -19.98
C VAL A 135 75.19 -30.44 -21.08
N ASN A 136 75.28 -29.08 -21.02
CA ASN A 136 75.98 -28.31 -22.03
C ASN A 136 77.45 -28.69 -22.14
N LYS A 137 78.07 -29.22 -21.06
CA LYS A 137 79.43 -29.74 -20.99
C LYS A 137 79.49 -31.27 -21.26
N LYS A 138 78.36 -31.95 -21.57
CA LYS A 138 78.23 -33.39 -21.84
C LYS A 138 78.58 -34.28 -20.62
N PHE A 139 78.46 -33.76 -19.41
CA PHE A 139 78.71 -34.55 -18.17
C PHE A 139 77.54 -35.39 -17.71
N ILE A 140 76.33 -35.02 -18.08
CA ILE A 140 75.09 -35.75 -17.78
C ILE A 140 74.20 -35.85 -19.01
N SER A 141 73.19 -36.77 -18.97
CA SER A 141 72.22 -36.97 -20.06
C SER A 141 71.13 -35.90 -20.05
N GLN A 142 70.52 -35.61 -21.20
CA GLN A 142 69.38 -34.73 -21.34
C GLN A 142 68.20 -35.24 -20.48
N ASN A 143 67.93 -36.56 -20.47
CA ASN A 143 66.87 -37.13 -19.64
C ASN A 143 66.97 -36.77 -18.17
N ALA A 144 68.20 -36.59 -17.62
CA ALA A 144 68.39 -36.22 -16.24
C ALA A 144 67.88 -34.78 -15.97
N VAL A 145 68.10 -33.85 -16.93
CA VAL A 145 67.59 -32.49 -16.82
C VAL A 145 66.09 -32.46 -17.01
N ASP A 146 65.56 -33.22 -17.97
CA ASP A 146 64.13 -33.26 -18.25
C ASP A 146 63.33 -33.74 -17.02
N ASN A 147 63.86 -34.70 -16.25
CA ASN A 147 63.25 -35.13 -14.99
C ASN A 147 63.25 -34.03 -13.93
N GLU A 148 64.35 -33.29 -13.81
CA GLU A 148 64.42 -32.17 -12.86
C GLU A 148 63.50 -31.01 -13.22
N VAL A 149 63.33 -30.72 -14.53
CA VAL A 149 62.36 -29.71 -15.05
C VAL A 149 60.95 -30.18 -14.76
N ALA A 150 60.63 -31.47 -14.97
CA ALA A 150 59.33 -32.05 -14.62
C ALA A 150 59.05 -31.85 -13.11
N GLN A 151 60.03 -32.16 -12.25
CA GLN A 151 59.90 -31.97 -10.80
C GLN A 151 59.73 -30.48 -10.40
N GLN A 152 60.45 -29.57 -11.07
CA GLN A 152 60.24 -28.14 -10.93
C GLN A 152 58.82 -27.72 -11.25
N SER A 153 58.26 -28.23 -12.34
CA SER A 153 56.89 -27.96 -12.76
C SER A 153 55.87 -28.45 -11.73
N VAL A 154 56.09 -29.65 -11.17
CA VAL A 154 55.25 -30.20 -10.08
C VAL A 154 55.25 -29.26 -8.85
N LEU A 155 56.45 -28.83 -8.40
CA LEU A 155 56.55 -27.92 -7.28
C LEU A 155 55.90 -26.56 -7.56
N LYS A 156 55.99 -26.06 -8.78
CA LYS A 156 55.34 -24.83 -9.20
C LYS A 156 53.82 -24.93 -9.10
N GLU A 157 53.23 -26.03 -9.58
CA GLU A 157 51.77 -26.25 -9.49
C GLU A 157 51.33 -26.48 -8.03
N GLN A 158 52.14 -27.15 -7.21
CA GLN A 158 51.89 -27.29 -5.77
C GLN A 158 51.89 -25.94 -5.07
N LEU A 159 52.80 -25.02 -5.44
CA LEU A 159 52.83 -23.64 -4.91
C LEU A 159 51.56 -22.88 -5.27
N VAL A 160 51.09 -23.00 -6.51
CA VAL A 160 49.80 -22.38 -6.96
C VAL A 160 48.66 -22.88 -6.09
N GLY A 161 48.57 -24.20 -5.88
CA GLY A 161 47.54 -24.81 -5.01
C GLY A 161 47.61 -24.33 -3.56
N ALA A 162 48.83 -24.25 -2.99
CA ALA A 162 49.03 -23.75 -1.61
C ALA A 162 48.62 -22.28 -1.48
N LYS A 163 48.97 -21.42 -2.45
CA LYS A 163 48.53 -20.02 -2.50
C LYS A 163 47.01 -19.88 -2.66
N ALA A 164 46.40 -20.72 -3.46
CA ALA A 164 44.95 -20.75 -3.59
C ALA A 164 44.25 -21.10 -2.26
N ARG A 165 44.84 -22.03 -1.45
CA ARG A 165 44.34 -22.35 -0.12
C ARG A 165 44.39 -21.15 0.83
N VAL A 166 45.48 -20.37 0.85
CA VAL A 166 45.57 -19.10 1.60
C VAL A 166 44.49 -18.12 1.15
N GLY A 167 44.28 -17.99 -0.14
CA GLY A 167 43.21 -17.16 -0.70
C GLY A 167 41.80 -17.54 -0.22
N SER A 168 41.49 -18.84 -0.20
CA SER A 168 40.23 -19.37 0.31
C SER A 168 40.00 -19.06 1.79
N ILE A 169 41.02 -19.23 2.63
CA ILE A 169 40.97 -18.93 4.08
C ILE A 169 40.75 -17.41 4.28
N ASN A 170 41.45 -16.58 3.53
CA ASN A 170 41.29 -15.12 3.60
C ASN A 170 39.85 -14.70 3.19
N HIS A 171 39.29 -15.34 2.16
CA HIS A 171 37.90 -15.09 1.76
C HIS A 171 36.94 -15.47 2.89
N SER A 172 37.10 -16.64 3.50
CA SER A 172 36.27 -17.06 4.65
C SER A 172 36.44 -16.10 5.84
N SER A 173 37.67 -15.69 6.12
CA SER A 173 37.95 -14.70 7.16
C SER A 173 37.30 -13.35 6.89
N SER A 174 37.22 -12.89 5.64
CA SER A 174 36.57 -11.64 5.32
C SER A 174 35.05 -11.65 5.62
N LYS A 175 34.43 -12.84 5.57
CA LYS A 175 33.00 -13.06 5.89
C LYS A 175 32.70 -12.98 7.39
N THR A 176 33.70 -12.89 8.24
CA THR A 176 33.48 -12.63 9.69
C THR A 176 33.08 -11.18 9.97
N LYS A 177 33.23 -10.27 9.00
CA LYS A 177 32.74 -8.90 9.07
C LYS A 177 31.52 -8.76 8.22
N ILE A 178 30.39 -8.50 8.86
CA ILE A 178 29.10 -8.43 8.21
C ILE A 178 28.77 -6.97 7.96
N TYR A 179 28.50 -6.63 6.69
CA TYR A 179 28.20 -5.28 6.24
C TYR A 179 26.76 -5.17 5.74
N ALA A 180 26.16 -3.98 5.88
CA ALA A 180 24.83 -3.68 5.35
C ALA A 180 24.84 -3.70 3.82
N PRO A 181 23.97 -4.50 3.16
CA PRO A 181 23.88 -4.56 1.71
C PRO A 181 23.13 -3.37 1.10
N ALA A 182 22.31 -2.69 1.92
CA ALA A 182 21.52 -1.52 1.54
C ALA A 182 21.41 -0.55 2.72
N SER A 183 21.11 0.71 2.42
CA SER A 183 20.78 1.69 3.45
C SER A 183 19.36 1.48 3.97
N GLY A 184 19.12 1.66 5.27
CA GLY A 184 17.84 1.44 5.90
C GLY A 184 17.91 1.65 7.41
N ASN A 185 16.91 1.15 8.12
CA ASN A 185 16.87 1.10 9.57
C ASN A 185 16.91 -0.35 10.05
N VAL A 186 17.61 -0.58 11.14
CA VAL A 186 17.60 -1.89 11.83
C VAL A 186 16.22 -2.14 12.41
N GLU A 187 15.52 -3.14 11.91
CA GLU A 187 14.22 -3.54 12.45
C GLU A 187 14.38 -4.37 13.72
N LYS A 188 15.23 -5.40 13.64
CA LYS A 188 15.42 -6.32 14.75
C LYS A 188 16.83 -6.92 14.75
N LYS A 189 17.43 -7.03 15.95
CA LYS A 189 18.56 -7.91 16.24
C LYS A 189 18.01 -9.30 16.54
N LEU A 190 18.60 -10.34 15.94
CA LEU A 190 18.16 -11.73 16.07
C LEU A 190 19.15 -12.56 16.88
N VAL A 191 20.34 -12.02 17.14
CA VAL A 191 21.41 -12.63 17.94
C VAL A 191 22.05 -11.60 18.86
N ASP A 192 22.71 -12.04 19.92
CA ASP A 192 23.41 -11.19 20.88
C ASP A 192 24.93 -11.37 20.84
N ASP A 193 25.67 -10.43 21.44
CA ASP A 193 27.10 -10.51 21.59
C ASP A 193 27.48 -11.74 22.42
N GLY A 194 28.48 -12.52 21.97
CA GLY A 194 28.91 -13.77 22.59
C GLY A 194 28.17 -15.02 22.10
N GLU A 195 27.11 -14.91 21.37
CA GLU A 195 26.37 -16.05 20.81
C GLU A 195 27.14 -16.73 19.68
N PHE A 196 26.97 -18.04 19.52
CA PHE A 196 27.59 -18.81 18.43
C PHE A 196 26.57 -18.97 17.31
N VAL A 197 26.93 -18.54 16.09
CA VAL A 197 26.10 -18.61 14.88
C VAL A 197 26.67 -19.64 13.91
N LYS A 198 25.77 -20.32 13.20
CA LYS A 198 26.07 -21.22 12.08
C LYS A 198 25.87 -20.52 10.75
N VAL A 199 26.38 -21.13 9.68
CA VAL A 199 26.12 -20.63 8.33
C VAL A 199 24.62 -20.66 8.05
N GLY A 200 24.07 -19.51 7.63
CA GLY A 200 22.65 -19.32 7.36
C GLY A 200 21.83 -18.77 8.53
N ASP A 201 22.36 -18.74 9.75
CA ASP A 201 21.64 -18.18 10.89
C ASP A 201 21.43 -16.69 10.69
N PRO A 202 20.19 -16.18 10.86
CA PRO A 202 19.87 -14.77 10.68
C PRO A 202 20.41 -13.96 11.86
N ILE A 203 21.11 -12.86 11.57
CA ILE A 203 21.76 -11.99 12.56
C ILE A 203 20.96 -10.71 12.80
N ILE A 204 20.55 -10.04 11.72
CA ILE A 204 19.89 -8.75 11.80
C ILE A 204 18.95 -8.56 10.59
N MET A 205 17.86 -7.86 10.81
CA MET A 205 16.92 -7.46 9.77
C MET A 205 17.00 -5.97 9.55
N ILE A 206 17.14 -5.55 8.29
CA ILE A 206 17.17 -4.15 7.88
C ILE A 206 15.93 -3.87 7.01
N VAL A 207 15.28 -2.75 7.26
CA VAL A 207 14.11 -2.28 6.48
C VAL A 207 14.46 -0.99 5.77
N SER A 208 14.26 -0.96 4.47
CA SER A 208 14.43 0.24 3.67
C SER A 208 13.22 1.16 3.79
N LYS A 209 13.46 2.46 4.06
CA LYS A 209 12.42 3.51 4.03
C LYS A 209 12.43 4.32 2.73
N GLN A 210 13.45 4.17 1.90
CA GLN A 210 13.64 5.01 0.72
C GLN A 210 12.75 4.60 -0.46
N HIS A 211 12.46 3.33 -0.57
CA HIS A 211 11.62 2.77 -1.61
C HIS A 211 10.55 1.92 -0.94
N LEU A 212 9.35 2.44 -0.95
CA LEU A 212 8.18 1.76 -0.42
C LEU A 212 7.34 1.20 -1.58
N ARG A 213 6.60 0.19 -1.26
CA ARG A 213 5.65 -0.44 -2.15
C ARG A 213 4.31 -0.54 -1.45
N ALA A 214 3.26 -0.08 -2.10
CA ALA A 214 1.90 -0.24 -1.61
C ALA A 214 1.32 -1.53 -2.16
N HIS A 215 0.78 -2.35 -1.29
CA HIS A 215 -0.03 -3.53 -1.58
C HIS A 215 -1.48 -3.17 -1.36
N LEU A 216 -2.25 -3.12 -2.45
CA LEU A 216 -3.62 -2.62 -2.49
C LEU A 216 -4.57 -3.74 -2.92
N PRO A 217 -5.32 -4.35 -1.99
CA PRO A 217 -6.24 -5.43 -2.29
C PRO A 217 -7.55 -4.89 -2.87
N PHE A 218 -7.69 -4.88 -4.18
CA PHE A 218 -8.93 -4.50 -4.85
C PHE A 218 -9.88 -5.68 -5.04
N PRO A 219 -11.20 -5.44 -4.98
CA PRO A 219 -12.19 -6.50 -5.20
C PRO A 219 -12.10 -7.14 -6.61
N GLU A 220 -12.41 -8.43 -6.68
CA GLU A 220 -12.36 -9.23 -7.91
C GLU A 220 -13.17 -8.64 -9.07
N TYR A 221 -14.32 -8.00 -8.79
CA TYR A 221 -15.22 -7.48 -9.83
C TYR A 221 -14.60 -6.37 -10.69
N ILE A 222 -13.56 -5.66 -10.19
CA ILE A 222 -12.85 -4.66 -10.99
C ILE A 222 -11.55 -5.18 -11.62
N ALA A 223 -11.16 -6.42 -11.33
CA ALA A 223 -9.87 -6.98 -11.76
C ALA A 223 -9.62 -6.84 -13.26
N ALA A 224 -10.65 -7.02 -14.09
CA ALA A 224 -10.55 -6.89 -15.54
C ALA A 224 -10.25 -5.45 -16.02
N LYS A 225 -10.52 -4.44 -15.19
CA LYS A 225 -10.25 -3.04 -15.48
C LYS A 225 -8.87 -2.60 -14.99
N LEU A 226 -8.29 -3.32 -14.03
CA LEU A 226 -6.97 -3.01 -13.47
C LEU A 226 -5.88 -3.41 -14.47
N LYS A 227 -4.98 -2.47 -14.76
CA LYS A 227 -3.85 -2.68 -15.68
C LYS A 227 -2.62 -1.96 -15.16
N PRO A 228 -1.42 -2.50 -15.40
CA PRO A 228 -0.18 -1.75 -15.16
C PRO A 228 -0.21 -0.40 -15.88
N GLY A 229 0.30 0.64 -15.20
CA GLY A 229 0.34 2.01 -15.72
C GLY A 229 -0.87 2.89 -15.37
N LEU A 230 -1.96 2.35 -14.80
CA LEU A 230 -3.07 3.19 -14.30
C LEU A 230 -2.61 4.07 -13.13
N GLU A 231 -3.11 5.31 -13.09
CA GLU A 231 -2.84 6.25 -11.99
C GLU A 231 -3.43 5.73 -10.68
N VAL A 232 -2.61 5.76 -9.64
CA VAL A 232 -3.00 5.45 -8.26
C VAL A 232 -2.66 6.65 -7.39
N ARG A 233 -3.65 7.15 -6.66
CA ARG A 233 -3.48 8.18 -5.63
C ARG A 233 -3.41 7.49 -4.29
N LEU A 234 -2.33 7.74 -3.56
CA LEU A 234 -2.06 7.12 -2.29
C LEU A 234 -2.12 8.16 -1.18
N THR A 235 -2.82 7.85 -0.11
CA THR A 235 -2.88 8.67 1.10
C THR A 235 -2.59 7.81 2.33
N SER A 236 -1.94 8.39 3.32
CA SER A 236 -1.65 7.71 4.59
C SER A 236 -2.39 8.40 5.73
N PRO A 237 -2.92 7.65 6.71
CA PRO A 237 -3.54 8.24 7.91
C PRO A 237 -2.58 9.13 8.73
N THR A 238 -1.26 8.97 8.51
CA THR A 238 -0.22 9.72 9.23
C THR A 238 0.25 10.99 8.50
N SER A 239 -0.26 11.23 7.27
CA SER A 239 0.17 12.38 6.45
C SER A 239 -0.96 12.82 5.52
N GLU A 240 -1.22 14.12 5.46
CA GLU A 240 -2.19 14.71 4.54
C GLU A 240 -1.70 14.74 3.08
N THR A 241 -0.47 14.30 2.83
CA THR A 241 0.15 14.35 1.50
C THR A 241 -0.42 13.27 0.61
N ILE A 242 -0.95 13.66 -0.55
CA ILE A 242 -1.36 12.74 -1.61
C ILE A 242 -0.13 12.42 -2.47
N VAL A 243 0.24 11.15 -2.51
CA VAL A 243 1.32 10.67 -3.38
C VAL A 243 0.69 10.07 -4.63
N LYS A 244 1.07 10.60 -5.79
CA LYS A 244 0.68 10.02 -7.08
C LYS A 244 1.67 8.96 -7.48
N SER A 245 1.17 7.80 -7.85
CA SER A 245 1.92 6.66 -8.35
C SER A 245 1.18 6.04 -9.53
N THR A 246 1.70 4.94 -10.03
CA THR A 246 1.05 4.11 -11.03
C THR A 246 1.07 2.65 -10.58
N ILE A 247 0.11 1.89 -11.08
CA ILE A 247 0.15 0.43 -10.90
C ILE A 247 1.42 -0.09 -11.58
N HIS A 248 2.30 -0.68 -10.77
CA HIS A 248 3.51 -1.33 -11.24
C HIS A 248 3.19 -2.73 -11.76
N ASP A 249 2.48 -3.51 -10.96
CA ASP A 249 2.12 -4.89 -11.28
C ASP A 249 0.85 -5.32 -10.55
N LEU A 250 0.29 -6.45 -10.96
CA LEU A 250 -0.84 -7.12 -10.31
C LEU A 250 -0.42 -8.54 -9.96
N LYS A 251 -0.67 -8.99 -8.75
CA LYS A 251 -0.47 -10.41 -8.44
C LYS A 251 -1.43 -11.26 -9.27
N PRO A 252 -0.94 -12.31 -9.92
CA PRO A 252 -1.74 -13.11 -10.86
C PRO A 252 -2.81 -13.97 -10.17
N MET A 253 -2.74 -14.13 -8.85
CA MET A 253 -3.69 -14.93 -8.08
C MET A 253 -4.63 -14.04 -7.28
N ILE A 254 -5.91 -14.40 -7.33
CA ILE A 254 -6.94 -13.87 -6.43
C ILE A 254 -6.76 -14.54 -5.07
N VAL A 255 -6.78 -13.75 -4.01
CA VAL A 255 -6.70 -14.25 -2.63
C VAL A 255 -8.03 -14.89 -2.27
N GLU A 256 -8.05 -16.22 -2.05
CA GLU A 256 -9.28 -17.01 -1.84
C GLU A 256 -10.15 -16.49 -0.67
N GLY A 257 -9.51 -16.07 0.44
CA GLY A 257 -10.24 -15.64 1.63
C GLY A 257 -10.96 -14.31 1.48
N SER A 258 -10.34 -13.33 0.81
CA SER A 258 -10.86 -11.96 0.64
C SER A 258 -11.48 -11.71 -0.73
N ARG A 259 -11.25 -12.59 -1.70
CA ARG A 259 -11.62 -12.39 -3.13
C ARG A 259 -11.11 -11.05 -3.67
N THR A 260 -9.84 -10.78 -3.42
CA THR A 260 -9.18 -9.57 -3.87
C THR A 260 -8.02 -9.88 -4.80
N VAL A 261 -7.75 -8.94 -5.71
CA VAL A 261 -6.54 -8.88 -6.52
C VAL A 261 -5.60 -7.88 -5.85
N ASP A 262 -4.39 -8.31 -5.54
CA ASP A 262 -3.38 -7.44 -4.93
C ASP A 262 -2.68 -6.63 -6.03
N VAL A 263 -2.90 -5.33 -5.99
CA VAL A 263 -2.27 -4.34 -6.89
C VAL A 263 -1.05 -3.77 -6.20
N ILE A 264 0.04 -3.71 -6.94
CA ILE A 264 1.32 -3.23 -6.46
C ILE A 264 1.61 -1.87 -7.07
N ALA A 265 1.86 -0.86 -6.23
CA ALA A 265 2.28 0.47 -6.65
C ALA A 265 3.57 0.87 -5.94
N ASP A 266 4.58 1.29 -6.71
CA ASP A 266 5.87 1.73 -6.15
C ASP A 266 5.80 3.19 -5.71
N ILE A 267 6.36 3.48 -4.53
CA ILE A 267 6.39 4.80 -3.93
C ILE A 267 7.84 5.25 -3.83
N LEU A 268 8.18 6.29 -4.56
CA LEU A 268 9.51 6.87 -4.54
C LEU A 268 9.50 8.15 -3.70
N GLY A 269 10.41 8.25 -2.74
CA GLY A 269 10.71 9.50 -2.05
C GLY A 269 9.65 10.01 -1.06
N SER A 270 8.93 9.13 -0.36
CA SER A 270 8.04 9.53 0.73
C SER A 270 8.73 9.36 2.10
N PRO A 271 9.36 10.43 2.65
CA PRO A 271 10.21 10.32 3.84
C PRO A 271 9.44 10.02 5.13
N ASP A 272 8.14 10.38 5.20
CA ASP A 272 7.37 10.29 6.44
C ASP A 272 6.53 9.01 6.56
N TRP A 273 6.45 8.22 5.49
CA TRP A 273 5.71 6.96 5.50
C TRP A 273 6.59 5.81 5.97
N GLN A 274 6.03 4.92 6.77
CA GLN A 274 6.75 3.79 7.34
C GLN A 274 6.29 2.46 6.75
N PRO A 275 7.21 1.52 6.49
CA PRO A 275 6.84 0.13 6.19
C PRO A 275 5.94 -0.43 7.30
N GLY A 276 4.93 -1.22 6.91
CA GLY A 276 3.92 -1.77 7.83
C GLY A 276 2.75 -0.84 8.10
N ALA A 277 2.80 0.44 7.70
CA ALA A 277 1.68 1.36 7.86
C ALA A 277 0.56 1.05 6.87
N SER A 278 -0.67 1.43 7.24
CA SER A 278 -1.81 1.40 6.32
C SER A 278 -1.71 2.54 5.31
N VAL A 279 -2.20 2.29 4.12
CA VAL A 279 -2.29 3.25 3.02
C VAL A 279 -3.63 3.09 2.33
N THR A 280 -4.29 4.20 2.04
CA THR A 280 -5.48 4.23 1.20
C THR A 280 -5.04 4.47 -0.24
N GLY A 281 -5.43 3.58 -1.14
CA GLY A 281 -5.14 3.67 -2.57
C GLY A 281 -6.40 3.87 -3.38
N THR A 282 -6.46 4.94 -4.18
CA THR A 282 -7.54 5.23 -5.12
C THR A 282 -7.02 5.04 -6.54
N VAL A 283 -7.53 4.04 -7.24
CA VAL A 283 -7.20 3.79 -8.65
C VAL A 283 -8.20 4.51 -9.54
N VAL A 284 -7.70 5.26 -10.52
CA VAL A 284 -8.53 5.90 -11.54
C VAL A 284 -8.75 4.89 -12.67
N LEU A 285 -9.99 4.41 -12.82
CA LEU A 285 -10.37 3.40 -13.81
C LEU A 285 -10.73 4.00 -15.18
N GLY A 286 -11.07 5.28 -15.22
CA GLY A 286 -11.46 6.00 -16.42
C GLY A 286 -12.19 7.31 -16.11
N GLU A 287 -12.41 8.08 -17.15
CA GLU A 287 -13.26 9.28 -17.10
C GLU A 287 -14.55 9.03 -17.87
N GLN A 288 -15.66 9.35 -17.25
CA GLN A 288 -16.96 9.46 -17.92
C GLN A 288 -17.13 10.92 -18.37
N ALA A 289 -17.03 11.17 -19.65
CA ALA A 289 -16.96 12.53 -20.21
C ALA A 289 -18.21 13.39 -19.98
N ALA A 290 -19.37 12.78 -19.66
CA ALA A 290 -20.63 13.48 -19.50
C ALA A 290 -21.52 12.77 -18.47
N ALA A 291 -21.32 13.06 -17.19
CA ALA A 291 -22.21 12.66 -16.12
C ALA A 291 -23.03 13.86 -15.65
N MET A 292 -24.34 13.68 -15.47
CA MET A 292 -25.22 14.73 -14.92
C MET A 292 -24.99 14.82 -13.42
N MET A 293 -24.21 15.82 -12.98
CA MET A 293 -23.86 16.00 -11.58
C MET A 293 -24.70 17.08 -10.94
N VAL A 294 -25.20 16.79 -9.73
CA VAL A 294 -26.00 17.71 -8.93
C VAL A 294 -25.51 17.69 -7.48
N PRO A 295 -25.69 18.77 -6.69
CA PRO A 295 -25.37 18.75 -5.26
C PRO A 295 -26.16 17.65 -4.54
N GLU A 296 -25.49 16.91 -3.64
CA GLU A 296 -26.10 15.78 -2.91
C GLU A 296 -27.37 16.17 -2.15
N GLN A 297 -27.43 17.43 -1.65
CA GLN A 297 -28.58 18.01 -0.97
C GLN A 297 -29.83 18.10 -1.86
N SER A 298 -29.69 18.03 -3.19
CA SER A 298 -30.81 18.06 -4.14
C SER A 298 -31.59 16.75 -4.16
N VAL A 299 -30.96 15.64 -3.74
CA VAL A 299 -31.57 14.31 -3.74
C VAL A 299 -32.20 14.03 -2.38
N VAL A 300 -33.47 13.68 -2.39
CA VAL A 300 -34.26 13.41 -1.19
C VAL A 300 -34.87 12.02 -1.28
N LEU A 301 -34.78 11.26 -0.20
CA LEU A 301 -35.41 9.94 -0.10
C LEU A 301 -36.92 10.11 0.21
N ARG A 302 -37.77 9.53 -0.64
CA ARG A 302 -39.22 9.50 -0.51
C ARG A 302 -39.74 8.04 -0.60
N PRO A 303 -41.00 7.78 -0.27
CA PRO A 303 -41.56 6.43 -0.42
C PRO A 303 -41.47 5.87 -1.86
N ALA A 304 -41.43 6.76 -2.86
CA ALA A 304 -41.25 6.41 -4.28
C ALA A 304 -39.78 6.09 -4.65
N GLY A 305 -38.83 6.26 -3.73
CA GLY A 305 -37.39 6.14 -3.96
C GLY A 305 -36.65 7.47 -3.82
N GLU A 306 -35.48 7.55 -4.43
CA GLU A 306 -34.69 8.79 -4.52
C GLU A 306 -35.34 9.72 -5.54
N VAL A 307 -35.53 10.97 -5.14
CA VAL A 307 -36.20 11.97 -5.98
C VAL A 307 -35.45 13.30 -5.97
N VAL A 308 -35.56 14.03 -7.03
CA VAL A 308 -35.20 15.44 -7.13
C VAL A 308 -36.45 16.26 -7.50
N TYR A 309 -36.45 17.55 -7.20
CA TYR A 309 -37.54 18.44 -7.54
C TYR A 309 -37.15 19.34 -8.72
N VAL A 310 -37.75 19.08 -9.88
CA VAL A 310 -37.55 19.88 -11.10
C VAL A 310 -38.47 21.12 -11.08
N VAL A 311 -37.86 22.27 -11.32
CA VAL A 311 -38.60 23.56 -11.32
C VAL A 311 -39.16 23.88 -12.70
N ARG A 312 -40.46 24.07 -12.76
CA ARG A 312 -41.18 24.53 -13.97
C ARG A 312 -42.25 25.52 -13.54
N ASN A 313 -42.32 26.69 -14.17
CA ASN A 313 -43.35 27.71 -13.93
C ASN A 313 -43.54 28.05 -12.45
N ASN A 314 -42.44 28.26 -11.67
CA ASN A 314 -42.43 28.53 -10.24
C ASN A 314 -43.08 27.44 -9.37
N LYS A 315 -43.11 26.21 -9.84
CA LYS A 315 -43.56 25.04 -9.12
C LYS A 315 -42.49 23.95 -9.16
N ALA A 316 -42.42 23.16 -8.09
CA ALA A 316 -41.54 22.02 -7.97
C ALA A 316 -42.28 20.73 -8.29
N TYR A 317 -41.78 19.99 -9.26
CA TYR A 317 -42.31 18.68 -9.68
C TYR A 317 -41.37 17.59 -9.26
N GLN A 318 -41.92 16.57 -8.61
CA GLN A 318 -41.15 15.43 -8.18
C GLN A 318 -40.73 14.57 -9.36
N ALA A 319 -39.43 14.31 -9.51
CA ALA A 319 -38.87 13.36 -10.47
C ALA A 319 -38.13 12.26 -9.73
N VAL A 320 -38.54 11.01 -9.97
CA VAL A 320 -37.80 9.83 -9.44
C VAL A 320 -36.52 9.68 -10.22
N VAL A 321 -35.43 9.58 -9.54
CA VAL A 321 -34.08 9.48 -10.11
C VAL A 321 -33.40 8.20 -9.73
N LYS A 322 -32.42 7.79 -10.52
CA LYS A 322 -31.41 6.82 -10.15
C LYS A 322 -30.09 7.56 -9.92
N THR A 323 -29.54 7.46 -8.75
CA THR A 323 -28.21 7.99 -8.44
C THR A 323 -27.11 7.03 -8.86
N GLY A 324 -25.94 7.58 -9.12
CA GLY A 324 -24.72 6.87 -9.48
C GLY A 324 -23.57 7.21 -8.53
N SER A 325 -22.45 7.64 -9.09
CA SER A 325 -21.25 7.98 -8.35
C SER A 325 -21.43 9.23 -7.49
N HIS A 326 -20.80 9.23 -6.30
CA HIS A 326 -20.71 10.38 -5.39
C HIS A 326 -19.28 10.92 -5.41
N GLN A 327 -19.12 12.22 -5.70
CA GLN A 327 -17.80 12.85 -5.75
C GLN A 327 -17.86 14.32 -5.34
N ASN A 328 -16.99 14.73 -4.42
CA ASN A 328 -16.84 16.14 -4.00
C ASN A 328 -18.17 16.83 -3.57
N GLY A 329 -19.07 16.10 -2.88
CA GLY A 329 -20.38 16.63 -2.45
C GLY A 329 -21.40 16.75 -3.59
N LEU A 330 -21.10 16.19 -4.75
CA LEU A 330 -22.00 16.02 -5.88
C LEU A 330 -22.38 14.55 -6.04
N VAL A 331 -23.57 14.31 -6.58
CA VAL A 331 -24.08 12.98 -6.92
C VAL A 331 -24.46 12.93 -8.38
N GLU A 332 -24.10 11.84 -9.04
CA GLU A 332 -24.47 11.57 -10.41
C GLU A 332 -25.96 11.16 -10.50
N LEU A 333 -26.68 11.74 -11.45
CA LEU A 333 -28.00 11.32 -11.83
C LEU A 333 -27.93 10.50 -13.12
N VAL A 334 -28.08 9.19 -13.00
CA VAL A 334 -28.02 8.25 -14.14
C VAL A 334 -29.28 8.33 -14.99
N SER A 335 -30.42 8.64 -14.36
CA SER A 335 -31.73 8.78 -15.06
C SER A 335 -32.72 9.58 -14.24
N GLY A 336 -33.76 10.11 -14.89
CA GLY A 336 -34.90 10.79 -14.26
C GLY A 336 -34.93 12.30 -14.48
N VAL A 337 -33.90 12.92 -15.02
CA VAL A 337 -33.82 14.33 -15.41
C VAL A 337 -33.12 14.49 -16.75
N ASN A 338 -33.24 15.66 -17.35
CA ASN A 338 -32.53 16.01 -18.57
C ASN A 338 -31.43 17.06 -18.28
N GLU A 339 -30.46 17.14 -19.19
CA GLU A 339 -29.50 18.22 -19.20
C GLU A 339 -30.21 19.60 -19.26
N ASN A 340 -29.71 20.55 -18.50
CA ASN A 340 -30.25 21.89 -18.30
C ASN A 340 -31.61 21.99 -17.54
N ASP A 341 -32.16 20.88 -17.04
CA ASP A 341 -33.25 20.98 -16.09
C ASP A 341 -32.80 21.80 -14.86
N THR A 342 -33.69 22.67 -14.38
CA THR A 342 -33.45 23.41 -13.14
C THR A 342 -34.00 22.60 -11.96
N ILE A 343 -33.15 22.24 -11.00
CA ILE A 343 -33.53 21.46 -9.84
C ILE A 343 -33.35 22.25 -8.54
N VAL A 344 -34.13 21.90 -7.52
CA VAL A 344 -34.00 22.46 -6.18
C VAL A 344 -32.84 21.85 -5.47
N VAL A 345 -32.04 22.69 -4.79
CA VAL A 345 -30.91 22.29 -3.92
C VAL A 345 -31.31 22.37 -2.44
N ASP A 346 -31.41 23.61 -1.91
CA ASP A 346 -31.83 23.77 -0.53
C ASP A 346 -33.37 23.87 -0.47
N GLY A 347 -33.93 23.28 0.59
CA GLY A 347 -35.35 23.23 0.79
C GLY A 347 -36.09 22.05 0.13
N ALA A 348 -35.39 21.22 -0.64
CA ALA A 348 -35.93 20.03 -1.28
C ALA A 348 -36.63 19.07 -0.29
N GLY A 349 -36.14 18.94 0.92
CA GLY A 349 -36.70 18.09 1.97
C GLY A 349 -38.11 18.51 2.42
N PHE A 350 -38.52 19.76 2.20
CA PHE A 350 -39.83 20.31 2.60
C PHE A 350 -40.85 20.35 1.46
N LEU A 351 -40.48 19.95 0.25
CA LEU A 351 -41.32 19.99 -0.92
C LEU A 351 -42.16 18.70 -1.09
N THR A 352 -43.32 18.89 -1.68
CA THR A 352 -44.16 17.83 -2.23
C THR A 352 -44.40 18.12 -3.72
N ASP A 353 -44.92 17.13 -4.43
CA ASP A 353 -45.24 17.31 -5.86
C ASP A 353 -46.20 18.48 -6.07
N ASP A 354 -46.03 19.25 -7.17
CA ASP A 354 -46.76 20.45 -7.55
C ASP A 354 -46.74 21.59 -6.51
N THR A 355 -45.73 21.69 -5.66
CA THR A 355 -45.59 22.75 -4.65
C THR A 355 -45.15 24.06 -5.30
N ALA A 356 -45.86 25.18 -4.98
CA ALA A 356 -45.46 26.52 -5.38
C ALA A 356 -44.18 26.93 -4.64
N ILE A 357 -43.17 27.39 -5.36
CA ILE A 357 -41.88 27.80 -4.82
C ILE A 357 -41.52 29.24 -5.15
N LYS A 358 -40.68 29.83 -4.34
CA LYS A 358 -40.00 31.09 -4.61
C LYS A 358 -38.51 30.86 -4.61
N ILE A 359 -37.85 31.14 -5.72
CA ILE A 359 -36.41 31.00 -5.85
C ILE A 359 -35.76 32.11 -5.05
N ALA A 360 -34.83 31.76 -4.13
CA ALA A 360 -34.01 32.71 -3.43
C ALA A 360 -32.95 33.27 -4.39
N ASP A 361 -32.79 34.58 -4.46
CA ASP A 361 -31.73 35.21 -5.22
C ASP A 361 -30.37 34.78 -4.61
N ALA A 362 -29.48 34.25 -5.44
CA ALA A 362 -28.18 33.69 -5.04
C ALA A 362 -27.21 34.72 -4.37
N SER A 363 -27.62 35.98 -4.21
CA SER A 363 -26.81 37.04 -3.62
C SER A 363 -26.90 37.14 -2.09
N ALA A 364 -27.77 36.39 -1.40
CA ALA A 364 -28.00 36.50 0.03
C ALA A 364 -27.18 35.48 0.88
N GLY A 365 -26.58 34.46 0.29
CA GLY A 365 -25.87 33.38 1.01
C GLY A 365 -24.40 33.64 1.34
N ALA A 366 -23.77 34.66 0.74
CA ALA A 366 -22.31 34.87 0.87
C ALA A 366 -21.87 35.73 2.11
N ASN A 367 -22.79 36.13 2.97
CA ASN A 367 -22.47 37.04 4.10
C ASN A 367 -22.51 36.41 5.50
N ILE A 368 -22.76 35.12 5.64
CA ILE A 368 -22.82 34.47 6.96
C ILE A 368 -21.47 34.00 7.44
N ASP A 369 -20.52 33.72 6.55
CA ASP A 369 -19.18 33.21 6.94
C ASP A 369 -18.17 34.29 7.37
N LYS A 370 -18.50 35.60 7.29
CA LYS A 370 -17.60 36.65 7.73
C LYS A 370 -17.88 37.19 9.15
N ALA A 371 -18.96 36.82 9.80
CA ALA A 371 -19.29 37.30 11.14
C ALA A 371 -18.77 36.40 12.29
N GLY A 372 -18.32 35.20 12.01
CA GLY A 372 -17.86 34.21 13.02
C GLY A 372 -16.42 34.37 13.51
N ASN A 373 -15.58 35.20 12.87
CA ASN A 373 -14.14 35.19 13.13
C ASN A 373 -13.57 36.47 13.76
N GLN A 374 -14.39 37.29 14.43
CA GLN A 374 -13.91 38.51 15.13
C GLN A 374 -14.02 38.49 16.65
N HIS A 375 -14.36 37.38 17.30
CA HIS A 375 -14.55 37.40 18.77
C HIS A 375 -13.52 36.57 19.57
N ASN A 376 -12.36 36.24 19.03
CA ASN A 376 -11.33 35.55 19.82
C ASN A 376 -9.92 36.12 19.67
N LYS A 377 -9.79 37.46 19.83
CA LYS A 377 -8.48 38.13 19.97
C LYS A 377 -8.52 39.23 21.03
N LYS A 378 -8.78 38.86 22.29
CA LYS A 378 -8.45 39.66 23.46
C LYS A 378 -8.58 38.81 24.72
N SER A 379 -7.46 38.21 25.16
CA SER A 379 -7.07 38.05 26.56
C SER A 379 -5.95 37.01 26.68
N ALA A 380 -4.75 37.50 26.80
CA ALA A 380 -3.70 36.90 27.59
C ALA A 380 -2.91 38.04 28.20
N PRO A 381 -2.62 38.01 29.52
CA PRO A 381 -1.40 38.63 30.00
C PRO A 381 -0.19 37.70 29.78
#